data_828859a0c0e09de8b5975febecf3d67a
#
_entry.id   828859a0c0e09de8b5975febecf3d67a
#
_cell.length_a   1.000
_cell.length_b   1.000
_cell.length_c   1.000
_cell.angle_alpha   90.00
_cell.angle_beta   90.00
_cell.angle_gamma   90.00
#
_symmetry.space_group_name_H-M   'P 1'
#
loop_
_entity.id
_entity.type
_entity.pdbx_description
1 polymer ?
#
loop_
_entity_poly.entity_id
_entity_poly.type
_entity_poly.pdbx_seq_one_letter_code
_entity_poly.pdbx_strand_id
1 'polypeptide(L)'
;MPEGTTDWKGTKEKMEYISIIIQGIIQGLTEFLPVSSSGHLSVAQHFMNVGENSLITSVILHLGTLLAVFIAFFPTIWGMIKEFFLTIKDIFTGKFSWKNMNANRRMMFMVIISTAMLVPVYFFKDFFTGFEGDNDIIFEGAAFLFTALLLFMSDKCVKGNKTGDKMKVADAVAVGAMQCVALFPGVSRSGSTTAAGLFCGLTKETAVTFSFILGIPAILGGSLLEIGSALKSDIQLDWVQLGIGFAVSAVVGLLAIALVKWLLKKDRFKIFGFYTAILGAACIAVGIYELVTGTRIMIVI
;
A
#
# COMPACT_ATOMS: atom_id res chain seq x y z
N MET A 1 -18.68 36.88 -36.55
CA MET A 1 -17.94 36.46 -35.32
C MET A 1 -17.81 34.95 -35.39
N PRO A 2 -16.65 34.35 -35.47
CA PRO A 2 -16.55 32.90 -35.46
C PRO A 2 -16.74 32.42 -34.02
N GLU A 3 -17.76 31.57 -33.85
CA GLU A 3 -18.00 30.84 -32.61
C GLU A 3 -16.82 29.91 -32.36
N GLY A 4 -15.97 30.28 -31.38
CA GLY A 4 -14.98 29.39 -30.82
C GLY A 4 -15.69 28.34 -29.97
N THR A 5 -16.17 27.28 -30.58
CA THR A 5 -16.50 26.05 -29.85
C THR A 5 -15.19 25.46 -29.36
N THR A 6 -14.73 25.93 -28.20
CA THR A 6 -13.71 25.18 -27.44
C THR A 6 -14.23 23.78 -27.30
N ASP A 7 -13.47 22.81 -27.80
CA ASP A 7 -13.79 21.39 -27.74
C ASP A 7 -13.69 20.92 -26.27
N TRP A 8 -14.71 21.25 -25.50
CA TRP A 8 -14.84 20.94 -24.08
C TRP A 8 -14.76 19.42 -23.80
N LYS A 9 -15.32 18.63 -24.72
CA LYS A 9 -15.31 17.17 -24.57
C LYS A 9 -13.89 16.60 -24.72
N GLY A 10 -13.18 17.00 -25.76
CA GLY A 10 -11.80 16.53 -25.97
C GLY A 10 -10.83 17.03 -24.91
N THR A 11 -11.05 18.21 -24.35
CA THR A 11 -10.23 18.74 -23.25
C THR A 11 -10.48 17.96 -21.94
N LYS A 12 -11.75 17.68 -21.61
CA LYS A 12 -12.12 16.91 -20.42
C LYS A 12 -11.56 15.48 -20.49
N GLU A 13 -11.73 14.82 -21.63
CA GLU A 13 -11.20 13.47 -21.85
C GLU A 13 -9.67 13.43 -21.70
N LYS A 14 -8.94 14.38 -22.28
CA LYS A 14 -7.48 14.48 -22.08
C LYS A 14 -7.08 14.65 -20.61
N MET A 15 -7.82 15.47 -19.87
CA MET A 15 -7.55 15.66 -18.42
C MET A 15 -7.78 14.38 -17.63
N GLU A 16 -8.79 13.58 -17.96
CA GLU A 16 -9.05 12.29 -17.31
C GLU A 16 -7.91 11.29 -17.56
N TYR A 17 -7.37 11.22 -18.80
CA TYR A 17 -6.19 10.39 -19.12
C TYR A 17 -4.92 10.85 -18.39
N ILE A 18 -4.68 12.14 -18.29
CA ILE A 18 -3.53 12.69 -17.53
C ILE A 18 -3.69 12.33 -16.04
N SER A 19 -4.87 12.51 -15.50
CA SER A 19 -5.17 12.19 -14.10
C SER A 19 -4.88 10.72 -13.77
N ILE A 20 -5.36 9.77 -14.58
CA ILE A 20 -5.13 8.34 -14.32
C ILE A 20 -3.64 7.96 -14.40
N ILE A 21 -2.89 8.59 -15.33
CA ILE A 21 -1.44 8.38 -15.43
C ILE A 21 -0.74 8.88 -14.17
N ILE A 22 -1.06 10.10 -13.70
CA ILE A 22 -0.48 10.67 -12.47
C ILE A 22 -0.80 9.78 -11.29
N GLN A 23 -2.04 9.35 -11.14
CA GLN A 23 -2.45 8.46 -10.05
C GLN A 23 -1.76 7.09 -10.15
N GLY A 24 -1.62 6.54 -11.36
CA GLY A 24 -0.86 5.31 -11.58
C GLY A 24 0.60 5.43 -11.18
N ILE A 25 1.25 6.58 -11.45
CA ILE A 25 2.61 6.88 -11.01
C ILE A 25 2.67 6.99 -9.48
N ILE A 26 1.77 7.76 -8.88
CA ILE A 26 1.70 7.92 -7.42
C ILE A 26 1.51 6.55 -6.76
N GLN A 27 0.50 5.80 -7.18
CA GLN A 27 0.21 4.47 -6.65
C GLN A 27 1.41 3.53 -6.79
N GLY A 28 1.98 3.42 -7.99
CA GLY A 28 3.12 2.56 -8.26
C GLY A 28 4.34 2.87 -7.40
N LEU A 29 4.67 4.16 -7.24
CA LEU A 29 5.79 4.58 -6.40
C LEU A 29 5.51 4.30 -4.93
N THR A 30 4.36 4.75 -4.42
CA THR A 30 4.13 4.87 -2.98
C THR A 30 3.57 3.61 -2.34
N GLU A 31 3.10 2.62 -3.11
CA GLU A 31 2.62 1.34 -2.59
C GLU A 31 3.73 0.53 -1.91
N PHE A 32 4.94 0.57 -2.47
CA PHE A 32 6.08 -0.21 -1.96
C PHE A 32 7.05 0.63 -1.12
N LEU A 33 7.16 1.92 -1.42
CA LEU A 33 7.87 2.82 -0.54
C LEU A 33 7.12 2.92 0.79
N PRO A 34 7.81 2.96 1.92
CA PRO A 34 7.16 3.06 3.23
C PRO A 34 6.66 4.48 3.52
N VAL A 35 5.82 5.03 2.59
CA VAL A 35 5.40 6.44 2.61
C VAL A 35 3.88 6.65 2.50
N SER A 36 3.09 5.57 2.41
CA SER A 36 1.62 5.55 2.28
C SER A 36 1.08 5.95 0.89
N SER A 37 0.60 4.99 0.14
CA SER A 37 -0.05 5.22 -1.16
C SER A 37 -1.40 5.92 -1.02
N SER A 38 -2.24 5.49 -0.08
CA SER A 38 -3.55 6.10 0.19
C SER A 38 -3.43 7.58 0.57
N GLY A 39 -2.50 7.91 1.47
CA GLY A 39 -2.26 9.30 1.86
C GLY A 39 -1.79 10.16 0.69
N HIS A 40 -0.89 9.67 -0.17
CA HIS A 40 -0.44 10.42 -1.35
C HIS A 40 -1.56 10.60 -2.39
N LEU A 41 -2.39 9.58 -2.60
CA LEU A 41 -3.54 9.70 -3.50
C LEU A 41 -4.56 10.71 -2.95
N SER A 42 -4.86 10.68 -1.64
CA SER A 42 -5.74 11.64 -0.98
C SER A 42 -5.22 13.08 -1.15
N VAL A 43 -3.94 13.30 -0.85
CA VAL A 43 -3.30 14.62 -1.02
C VAL A 43 -3.32 15.07 -2.49
N ALA A 44 -3.04 14.18 -3.44
CA ALA A 44 -3.10 14.51 -4.85
C ALA A 44 -4.53 14.88 -5.29
N GLN A 45 -5.54 14.12 -4.86
CA GLN A 45 -6.95 14.39 -5.13
C GLN A 45 -7.40 15.71 -4.52
N HIS A 46 -6.94 16.01 -3.29
CA HIS A 46 -7.24 17.28 -2.63
C HIS A 46 -6.78 18.50 -3.47
N PHE A 47 -5.55 18.48 -3.97
CA PHE A 47 -5.01 19.57 -4.74
C PHE A 47 -5.47 19.64 -6.21
N MET A 48 -5.70 18.49 -6.83
CA MET A 48 -6.07 18.41 -8.26
C MET A 48 -7.56 18.60 -8.49
N ASN A 49 -8.38 18.66 -7.44
CA ASN A 49 -9.85 18.67 -7.53
C ASN A 49 -10.40 17.61 -8.50
N VAL A 50 -9.70 16.49 -8.59
CA VAL A 50 -10.17 15.34 -9.38
C VAL A 50 -11.31 14.75 -8.57
N GLY A 51 -12.52 14.81 -9.12
CA GLY A 51 -13.72 14.25 -8.49
C GLY A 51 -13.45 12.84 -8.03
N GLU A 52 -14.15 12.39 -6.99
CA GLU A 52 -14.00 11.09 -6.35
C GLU A 52 -13.77 10.03 -7.42
N ASN A 53 -12.49 9.64 -7.59
CA ASN A 53 -12.18 8.58 -8.51
C ASN A 53 -12.92 7.36 -8.02
N SER A 54 -13.65 6.76 -8.92
CA SER A 54 -14.44 5.59 -8.59
C SER A 54 -13.57 4.59 -7.83
N LEU A 55 -14.12 3.94 -6.83
CA LEU A 55 -13.49 2.84 -6.10
C LEU A 55 -12.81 1.85 -7.07
N ILE A 56 -13.38 1.69 -8.28
CA ILE A 56 -12.82 0.85 -9.33
C ILE A 56 -11.45 1.34 -9.81
N THR A 57 -11.23 2.65 -9.94
CA THR A 57 -9.91 3.18 -10.31
C THR A 57 -8.86 2.81 -9.28
N SER A 58 -9.16 3.01 -8.00
CA SER A 58 -8.28 2.60 -6.90
C SER A 58 -7.94 1.10 -6.97
N VAL A 59 -8.96 0.25 -7.12
CA VAL A 59 -8.77 -1.20 -7.27
C VAL A 59 -7.85 -1.54 -8.43
N ILE A 60 -8.07 -0.97 -9.60
CA ILE A 60 -7.27 -1.27 -10.79
C ILE A 60 -5.81 -0.85 -10.62
N LEU A 61 -5.57 0.30 -10.00
CA LEU A 61 -4.21 0.75 -9.69
C LEU A 61 -3.51 -0.18 -8.69
N HIS A 62 -4.22 -0.65 -7.65
CA HIS A 62 -3.71 -1.63 -6.70
C HIS A 62 -3.44 -3.00 -7.36
N LEU A 63 -4.30 -3.45 -8.29
CA LEU A 63 -4.06 -4.68 -9.06
C LEU A 63 -2.83 -4.56 -9.96
N GLY A 64 -2.53 -3.37 -10.50
CA GLY A 64 -1.29 -3.11 -11.23
C GLY A 64 -0.07 -3.26 -10.33
N THR A 65 -0.07 -2.66 -9.14
CA THR A 65 1.03 -2.85 -8.17
C THR A 65 1.12 -4.28 -7.66
N LEU A 66 0.00 -4.97 -7.52
CA LEU A 66 -0.02 -6.40 -7.18
C LEU A 66 0.70 -7.24 -8.23
N LEU A 67 0.49 -6.97 -9.54
CA LEU A 67 1.25 -7.61 -10.61
C LEU A 67 2.76 -7.36 -10.47
N ALA A 68 3.17 -6.15 -10.07
CA ALA A 68 4.58 -5.84 -9.81
C ALA A 68 5.17 -6.74 -8.71
N VAL A 69 4.45 -6.99 -7.61
CA VAL A 69 4.89 -7.92 -6.55
C VAL A 69 5.02 -9.34 -7.09
N PHE A 70 4.03 -9.82 -7.85
CA PHE A 70 4.09 -11.15 -8.43
C PHE A 70 5.31 -11.33 -9.33
N ILE A 71 5.65 -10.35 -10.16
CA ILE A 71 6.82 -10.40 -11.02
C ILE A 71 8.11 -10.35 -10.19
N ALA A 72 8.21 -9.39 -9.25
CA ALA A 72 9.43 -9.12 -8.48
C ALA A 72 9.81 -10.23 -7.50
N PHE A 73 8.82 -11.00 -7.01
CA PHE A 73 8.97 -12.06 -6.01
C PHE A 73 8.45 -13.41 -6.50
N PHE A 74 8.34 -13.58 -7.82
CA PHE A 74 7.80 -14.80 -8.43
C PHE A 74 8.39 -16.10 -7.87
N PRO A 75 9.73 -16.25 -7.71
CA PRO A 75 10.29 -17.51 -7.18
C PRO A 75 9.82 -17.81 -5.76
N THR A 76 9.72 -16.80 -4.89
CA THR A 76 9.27 -16.98 -3.51
C THR A 76 7.78 -17.32 -3.45
N ILE A 77 6.96 -16.58 -4.21
CA ILE A 77 5.49 -16.79 -4.27
C ILE A 77 5.20 -18.18 -4.84
N TRP A 78 5.86 -18.57 -5.92
CA TRP A 78 5.72 -19.90 -6.50
C TRP A 78 6.16 -21.01 -5.55
N GLY A 79 7.24 -20.77 -4.80
CA GLY A 79 7.69 -21.66 -3.72
C GLY A 79 6.64 -21.82 -2.63
N MET A 80 6.00 -20.72 -2.21
CA MET A 80 4.92 -20.75 -1.22
C MET A 80 3.69 -21.51 -1.74
N ILE A 81 3.30 -21.31 -3.00
CA ILE A 81 2.17 -22.02 -3.63
C ILE A 81 2.46 -23.54 -3.65
N LYS A 82 3.67 -23.96 -4.06
CA LYS A 82 4.06 -25.37 -4.01
C LYS A 82 3.97 -25.94 -2.59
N GLU A 83 4.49 -25.19 -1.61
CA GLU A 83 4.47 -25.60 -0.21
C GLU A 83 3.06 -25.67 0.37
N PHE A 84 2.12 -24.87 -0.13
CA PHE A 84 0.71 -24.97 0.23
C PHE A 84 0.15 -26.36 -0.11
N PHE A 85 0.32 -26.81 -1.37
CA PHE A 85 -0.15 -28.15 -1.79
C PHE A 85 0.62 -29.28 -1.10
N LEU A 86 1.93 -29.13 -0.89
CA LEU A 86 2.73 -30.10 -0.15
C LEU A 86 2.30 -30.17 1.33
N THR A 87 1.94 -29.05 1.94
CA THR A 87 1.44 -29.01 3.31
C THR A 87 0.12 -29.77 3.44
N ILE A 88 -0.81 -29.60 2.51
CA ILE A 88 -2.06 -30.35 2.46
C ILE A 88 -1.77 -31.84 2.39
N LYS A 89 -0.90 -32.27 1.45
CA LYS A 89 -0.47 -33.67 1.33
C LYS A 89 0.15 -34.20 2.63
N ASP A 90 1.05 -33.42 3.25
CA ASP A 90 1.75 -33.84 4.48
C ASP A 90 0.79 -34.00 5.67
N ILE A 91 -0.25 -33.15 5.75
CA ILE A 91 -1.30 -33.24 6.77
C ILE A 91 -2.07 -34.58 6.58
N PHE A 92 -2.53 -34.87 5.35
CA PHE A 92 -3.27 -36.12 5.08
C PHE A 92 -2.42 -37.39 5.21
N THR A 93 -1.09 -37.28 5.06
CA THR A 93 -0.17 -38.43 5.21
C THR A 93 0.48 -38.52 6.59
N GLY A 94 0.13 -37.66 7.53
CA GLY A 94 0.70 -37.62 8.89
C GLY A 94 2.17 -37.21 8.94
N LYS A 95 2.72 -36.61 7.88
CA LYS A 95 4.14 -36.20 7.78
C LYS A 95 4.37 -34.73 8.08
N PHE A 96 3.32 -34.00 8.40
CA PHE A 96 3.44 -32.56 8.71
C PHE A 96 4.25 -32.35 9.99
N SER A 97 5.25 -31.44 9.91
CA SER A 97 6.08 -31.06 11.07
C SER A 97 6.29 -29.55 11.09
N TRP A 98 5.80 -28.92 12.16
CA TRP A 98 6.01 -27.48 12.39
C TRP A 98 7.49 -27.11 12.59
N LYS A 99 8.28 -28.01 13.17
CA LYS A 99 9.70 -27.78 13.45
C LYS A 99 10.58 -27.82 12.20
N ASN A 100 10.22 -28.64 11.21
CA ASN A 100 11.04 -28.94 10.05
C ASN A 100 10.55 -28.23 8.77
N MET A 101 9.96 -27.03 8.93
CA MET A 101 9.54 -26.24 7.78
C MET A 101 10.73 -25.61 7.08
N ASN A 102 10.72 -25.65 5.74
CA ASN A 102 11.61 -24.83 4.93
C ASN A 102 11.18 -23.33 4.93
N ALA A 103 12.02 -22.46 4.39
CA ALA A 103 11.79 -21.02 4.39
C ALA A 103 10.47 -20.62 3.71
N ASN A 104 10.13 -21.25 2.56
CA ASN A 104 8.90 -20.92 1.82
C ASN A 104 7.64 -21.33 2.57
N ARG A 105 7.65 -22.56 3.15
CA ARG A 105 6.52 -23.04 3.97
C ARG A 105 6.33 -22.18 5.21
N ARG A 106 7.40 -21.80 5.88
CA ARG A 106 7.35 -20.92 7.04
C ARG A 106 6.83 -19.54 6.65
N MET A 107 7.35 -18.94 5.59
CA MET A 107 6.89 -17.65 5.07
C MET A 107 5.38 -17.70 4.77
N MET A 108 4.90 -18.73 4.11
CA MET A 108 3.47 -18.93 3.81
C MET A 108 2.61 -18.92 5.09
N PHE A 109 2.99 -19.69 6.12
CA PHE A 109 2.23 -19.68 7.38
C PHE A 109 2.28 -18.34 8.09
N MET A 110 3.43 -17.65 8.08
CA MET A 110 3.55 -16.34 8.71
C MET A 110 2.67 -15.30 7.98
N VAL A 111 2.60 -15.34 6.64
CA VAL A 111 1.68 -14.50 5.86
C VAL A 111 0.23 -14.79 6.21
N ILE A 112 -0.16 -16.06 6.29
CA ILE A 112 -1.54 -16.46 6.67
C ILE A 112 -1.88 -15.93 8.08
N ILE A 113 -0.99 -16.11 9.06
CA ILE A 113 -1.21 -15.65 10.44
C ILE A 113 -1.33 -14.13 10.50
N SER A 114 -0.42 -13.40 9.83
CA SER A 114 -0.48 -11.93 9.79
C SER A 114 -1.75 -11.42 9.09
N THR A 115 -2.18 -12.07 8.01
CA THR A 115 -3.41 -11.71 7.30
C THR A 115 -4.65 -12.01 8.15
N ALA A 116 -4.64 -13.12 8.90
CA ALA A 116 -5.76 -13.49 9.78
C ALA A 116 -6.03 -12.43 10.86
N MET A 117 -5.03 -11.61 11.23
CA MET A 117 -5.23 -10.48 12.16
C MET A 117 -6.17 -9.40 11.61
N LEU A 118 -6.33 -9.31 10.28
CA LEU A 118 -7.27 -8.36 9.67
C LEU A 118 -8.74 -8.80 9.81
N VAL A 119 -8.99 -10.10 9.99
CA VAL A 119 -10.37 -10.63 10.02
C VAL A 119 -11.22 -10.02 11.14
N PRO A 120 -10.77 -9.94 12.41
CA PRO A 120 -11.54 -9.26 13.45
C PRO A 120 -11.76 -7.78 13.15
N VAL A 121 -10.77 -7.12 12.55
CA VAL A 121 -10.81 -5.68 12.28
C VAL A 121 -11.82 -5.35 11.17
N TYR A 122 -12.07 -6.28 10.26
CA TYR A 122 -13.08 -6.12 9.21
C TYR A 122 -14.50 -5.84 9.78
N PHE A 123 -14.83 -6.39 10.95
CA PHE A 123 -16.10 -6.11 11.61
C PHE A 123 -16.22 -4.67 12.14
N PHE A 124 -15.10 -3.94 12.19
CA PHE A 124 -15.02 -2.54 12.58
C PHE A 124 -14.67 -1.61 11.42
N LYS A 125 -14.84 -2.07 10.17
CA LYS A 125 -14.44 -1.32 8.95
C LYS A 125 -15.04 0.10 8.93
N ASP A 126 -16.31 0.26 9.32
CA ASP A 126 -17.02 1.54 9.31
C ASP A 126 -16.38 2.57 10.25
N PHE A 127 -15.68 2.11 11.31
CA PHE A 127 -14.88 2.98 12.16
C PHE A 127 -13.67 3.56 11.40
N PHE A 128 -13.00 2.76 10.58
CA PHE A 128 -11.81 3.20 9.84
C PHE A 128 -12.20 4.08 8.63
N THR A 129 -13.27 3.72 7.92
CA THR A 129 -13.77 4.50 6.77
C THR A 129 -14.37 5.85 7.20
N GLY A 130 -14.76 6.00 8.46
CA GLY A 130 -15.22 7.28 9.01
C GLY A 130 -14.14 8.38 9.03
N PHE A 131 -12.86 8.01 8.88
CA PHE A 131 -11.73 8.93 8.72
C PHE A 131 -11.39 9.20 7.24
N GLU A 132 -12.08 8.54 6.29
CA GLU A 132 -11.99 8.81 4.87
C GLU A 132 -13.08 9.84 4.51
N GLY A 133 -12.73 10.93 3.87
CA GLY A 133 -13.74 11.83 3.30
C GLY A 133 -14.03 13.10 4.09
N ASP A 134 -13.27 13.44 5.11
CA ASP A 134 -13.17 14.81 5.53
C ASP A 134 -12.44 15.61 4.45
N ASN A 135 -12.93 16.84 4.18
CA ASN A 135 -12.41 17.67 3.10
C ASN A 135 -11.06 18.31 3.44
N ASP A 136 -10.34 17.81 4.45
CA ASP A 136 -9.04 18.33 4.85
C ASP A 136 -7.94 17.24 4.74
N ILE A 137 -6.70 17.67 4.77
CA ILE A 137 -5.51 16.79 4.70
C ILE A 137 -4.74 16.76 6.02
N ILE A 138 -5.34 17.19 7.12
CA ILE A 138 -4.70 17.23 8.45
C ILE A 138 -4.51 15.81 8.97
N PHE A 139 -5.52 14.96 8.78
CA PHE A 139 -5.47 13.57 9.21
C PHE A 139 -4.36 12.80 8.47
N GLU A 140 -4.27 12.94 7.14
CA GLU A 140 -3.17 12.36 6.34
C GLU A 140 -1.81 12.88 6.81
N GLY A 141 -1.72 14.17 7.13
CA GLY A 141 -0.52 14.78 7.69
C GLY A 141 -0.10 14.11 9.00
N ALA A 142 -1.03 13.89 9.93
CA ALA A 142 -0.78 13.19 11.18
C ALA A 142 -0.37 11.72 10.95
N ALA A 143 -1.01 11.03 10.01
CA ALA A 143 -0.70 9.66 9.62
C ALA A 143 0.70 9.53 8.99
N PHE A 144 1.13 10.50 8.16
CA PHE A 144 2.49 10.60 7.65
C PHE A 144 3.52 10.79 8.77
N LEU A 145 3.24 11.67 9.75
CA LEU A 145 4.11 11.85 10.92
C LEU A 145 4.22 10.58 11.76
N PHE A 146 3.12 9.87 11.96
CA PHE A 146 3.13 8.56 12.62
C PHE A 146 4.00 7.55 11.88
N THR A 147 3.86 7.47 10.55
CA THR A 147 4.71 6.62 9.70
C THR A 147 6.18 7.02 9.82
N ALA A 148 6.50 8.32 9.82
CA ALA A 148 7.87 8.82 10.01
C ALA A 148 8.45 8.37 11.35
N LEU A 149 7.67 8.49 12.43
CA LEU A 149 8.07 8.06 13.78
C LEU A 149 8.41 6.56 13.80
N LEU A 150 7.56 5.71 13.21
CA LEU A 150 7.81 4.27 13.13
C LEU A 150 9.11 3.96 12.36
N LEU A 151 9.35 4.67 11.24
CA LEU A 151 10.55 4.47 10.43
C LEU A 151 11.82 4.91 11.17
N PHE A 152 11.80 6.05 11.86
CA PHE A 152 12.93 6.50 12.69
C PHE A 152 13.20 5.58 13.88
N MET A 153 12.16 5.08 14.53
CA MET A 153 12.31 4.11 15.62
C MET A 153 12.90 2.80 15.08
N SER A 154 12.44 2.31 13.94
CA SER A 154 12.93 1.07 13.34
C SER A 154 14.40 1.17 12.88
N ASP A 155 14.84 2.35 12.40
CA ASP A 155 16.23 2.56 12.00
C ASP A 155 17.20 2.55 13.20
N LYS A 156 16.72 2.90 14.39
CA LYS A 156 17.50 2.86 15.64
C LYS A 156 17.58 1.46 16.26
N CYS A 157 16.78 0.50 15.78
CA CYS A 157 16.82 -0.85 16.31
C CYS A 157 18.14 -1.55 15.96
N VAL A 158 18.59 -2.40 16.87
CA VAL A 158 19.73 -3.28 16.62
C VAL A 158 19.46 -4.09 15.35
N LYS A 159 20.45 -4.15 14.46
CA LYS A 159 20.33 -4.93 13.22
C LYS A 159 19.96 -6.37 13.54
N GLY A 160 18.75 -6.76 13.17
CA GLY A 160 18.24 -8.11 13.37
C GLY A 160 18.97 -9.12 12.50
N ASN A 161 18.99 -10.37 12.93
CA ASN A 161 19.62 -11.48 12.21
C ASN A 161 18.63 -12.60 11.86
N LYS A 162 17.35 -12.43 12.17
CA LYS A 162 16.33 -13.41 11.83
C LYS A 162 15.99 -13.36 10.34
N THR A 163 16.23 -14.46 9.67
CA THR A 163 15.81 -14.73 8.29
C THR A 163 14.43 -15.36 8.25
N GLY A 164 13.82 -15.47 7.07
CA GLY A 164 12.45 -15.98 6.90
C GLY A 164 12.22 -17.37 7.49
N ASP A 165 13.22 -18.23 7.44
CA ASP A 165 13.20 -19.57 8.05
C ASP A 165 13.20 -19.56 9.59
N LYS A 166 13.61 -18.45 10.22
CA LYS A 166 13.67 -18.26 11.66
C LYS A 166 12.52 -17.43 12.25
N MET A 167 11.60 -16.99 11.40
CA MET A 167 10.42 -16.24 11.86
C MET A 167 9.58 -17.10 12.83
N LYS A 168 9.07 -16.45 13.87
CA LYS A 168 8.18 -17.06 14.86
C LYS A 168 6.76 -16.57 14.66
N VAL A 169 5.78 -17.30 15.19
CA VAL A 169 4.36 -16.90 15.19
C VAL A 169 4.18 -15.53 15.85
N ALA A 170 4.89 -15.26 16.94
CA ALA A 170 4.84 -13.94 17.61
C ALA A 170 5.30 -12.79 16.68
N ASP A 171 6.30 -13.03 15.82
CA ASP A 171 6.76 -12.04 14.84
C ASP A 171 5.63 -11.75 13.82
N ALA A 172 4.95 -12.80 13.33
CA ALA A 172 3.84 -12.67 12.40
C ALA A 172 2.63 -11.96 13.02
N VAL A 173 2.31 -12.26 14.28
CA VAL A 173 1.23 -11.58 15.02
C VAL A 173 1.56 -10.11 15.22
N ALA A 174 2.79 -9.76 15.60
CA ALA A 174 3.22 -8.37 15.75
C ALA A 174 3.14 -7.58 14.43
N VAL A 175 3.61 -8.17 13.31
CA VAL A 175 3.50 -7.55 11.99
C VAL A 175 2.04 -7.44 11.57
N GLY A 176 1.21 -8.46 11.82
CA GLY A 176 -0.23 -8.43 11.53
C GLY A 176 -0.98 -7.38 12.35
N ALA A 177 -0.63 -7.19 13.63
CA ALA A 177 -1.20 -6.12 14.46
C ALA A 177 -0.86 -4.73 13.90
N MET A 178 0.39 -4.51 13.46
CA MET A 178 0.78 -3.26 12.81
C MET A 178 0.12 -3.08 11.44
N GLN A 179 -0.20 -4.17 10.73
CA GLN A 179 -1.02 -4.09 9.53
C GLN A 179 -2.46 -3.64 9.83
N CYS A 180 -3.03 -4.02 10.97
CA CYS A 180 -4.32 -3.50 11.42
C CYS A 180 -4.28 -1.99 11.71
N VAL A 181 -3.20 -1.49 12.31
CA VAL A 181 -2.99 -0.04 12.49
C VAL A 181 -2.90 0.69 11.16
N ALA A 182 -2.33 0.04 10.14
CA ALA A 182 -2.22 0.61 8.80
C ALA A 182 -3.53 0.60 7.98
N LEU A 183 -4.66 0.23 8.57
CA LEU A 183 -5.99 0.45 8.00
C LEU A 183 -6.47 1.91 8.18
N PHE A 184 -5.86 2.67 9.09
CA PHE A 184 -6.10 4.11 9.13
C PHE A 184 -5.61 4.78 7.84
N PRO A 185 -6.44 5.61 7.17
CA PRO A 185 -6.06 6.33 5.97
C PRO A 185 -4.77 7.12 6.19
N GLY A 186 -3.88 7.13 5.20
CA GLY A 186 -2.60 7.85 5.33
C GLY A 186 -1.50 7.14 6.12
N VAL A 187 -1.79 6.09 6.90
CA VAL A 187 -0.76 5.26 7.53
C VAL A 187 -0.16 4.29 6.52
N SER A 188 1.16 4.30 6.37
CA SER A 188 1.85 3.40 5.43
C SER A 188 1.78 1.94 5.87
N ARG A 189 1.07 1.09 5.12
CA ARG A 189 1.03 -0.37 5.37
C ARG A 189 2.43 -0.98 5.22
N SER A 190 3.14 -0.70 4.12
CA SER A 190 4.50 -1.20 3.89
C SER A 190 5.49 -0.68 4.93
N GLY A 191 5.36 0.58 5.37
CA GLY A 191 6.17 1.19 6.44
C GLY A 191 5.94 0.53 7.80
N SER A 192 4.67 0.41 8.21
CA SER A 192 4.28 -0.16 9.51
C SER A 192 4.66 -1.63 9.64
N THR A 193 4.37 -2.45 8.62
CA THR A 193 4.70 -3.88 8.65
C THR A 193 6.19 -4.13 8.57
N THR A 194 6.94 -3.33 7.78
CA THR A 194 8.40 -3.41 7.76
C THR A 194 9.00 -3.00 9.10
N ALA A 195 8.56 -1.87 9.69
CA ALA A 195 9.02 -1.43 11.01
C ALA A 195 8.76 -2.50 12.09
N ALA A 196 7.56 -3.08 12.12
CA ALA A 196 7.23 -4.17 13.03
C ALA A 196 8.15 -5.39 12.86
N GLY A 197 8.43 -5.78 11.62
CA GLY A 197 9.39 -6.85 11.33
C GLY A 197 10.79 -6.54 11.87
N LEU A 198 11.26 -5.31 11.73
CA LEU A 198 12.54 -4.86 12.27
C LEU A 198 12.55 -4.85 13.81
N PHE A 199 11.47 -4.41 14.47
CA PHE A 199 11.31 -4.50 15.93
C PHE A 199 11.34 -5.94 16.42
N CYS A 200 10.84 -6.89 15.64
CA CYS A 200 10.93 -8.31 15.95
C CYS A 200 12.32 -8.92 15.71
N GLY A 201 13.28 -8.15 15.22
CA GLY A 201 14.65 -8.59 14.94
C GLY A 201 14.80 -9.32 13.61
N LEU A 202 13.92 -9.11 12.63
CA LEU A 202 14.12 -9.57 11.27
C LEU A 202 15.24 -8.79 10.60
N THR A 203 15.93 -9.41 9.65
CA THR A 203 16.84 -8.67 8.76
C THR A 203 16.05 -7.68 7.93
N LYS A 204 16.65 -6.56 7.53
CA LYS A 204 15.98 -5.55 6.67
C LYS A 204 15.40 -6.18 5.40
N GLU A 205 16.14 -7.07 4.78
CA GLU A 205 15.69 -7.79 3.58
C GLU A 205 14.47 -8.67 3.86
N THR A 206 14.48 -9.43 4.96
CA THR A 206 13.36 -10.29 5.35
C THR A 206 12.13 -9.47 5.70
N ALA A 207 12.28 -8.38 6.47
CA ALA A 207 11.17 -7.52 6.88
C ALA A 207 10.47 -6.90 5.66
N VAL A 208 11.23 -6.36 4.71
CA VAL A 208 10.68 -5.76 3.47
C VAL A 208 10.07 -6.82 2.57
N THR A 209 10.75 -7.96 2.36
CA THR A 209 10.19 -9.06 1.54
C THR A 209 8.90 -9.58 2.13
N PHE A 210 8.87 -9.80 3.45
CA PHE A 210 7.66 -10.25 4.14
C PHE A 210 6.53 -9.23 4.03
N SER A 211 6.82 -7.94 4.25
CA SER A 211 5.85 -6.85 4.12
C SER A 211 5.22 -6.79 2.71
N PHE A 212 6.03 -6.93 1.65
CA PHE A 212 5.53 -6.87 0.27
C PHE A 212 4.69 -8.10 -0.09
N ILE A 213 5.11 -9.29 0.31
CA ILE A 213 4.34 -10.53 0.09
C ILE A 213 3.05 -10.51 0.92
N LEU A 214 3.08 -9.99 2.14
CA LEU A 214 1.91 -9.81 2.99
C LEU A 214 0.89 -8.83 2.37
N GLY A 215 1.34 -7.92 1.52
CA GLY A 215 0.47 -7.05 0.73
C GLY A 215 -0.44 -7.80 -0.25
N ILE A 216 -0.02 -8.98 -0.74
CA ILE A 216 -0.81 -9.75 -1.71
C ILE A 216 -2.21 -10.07 -1.19
N PRO A 217 -2.38 -10.81 -0.08
CA PRO A 217 -3.71 -11.11 0.43
C PRO A 217 -4.46 -9.86 0.91
N ALA A 218 -3.77 -8.84 1.40
CA ALA A 218 -4.41 -7.60 1.84
C ALA A 218 -5.01 -6.82 0.65
N ILE A 219 -4.25 -6.63 -0.43
CA ILE A 219 -4.72 -5.98 -1.66
C ILE A 219 -5.84 -6.78 -2.30
N LEU A 220 -5.68 -8.11 -2.45
CA LEU A 220 -6.73 -8.96 -3.02
C LEU A 220 -8.02 -8.89 -2.19
N GLY A 221 -7.92 -8.95 -0.87
CA GLY A 221 -9.06 -8.88 0.03
C GLY A 221 -9.77 -7.53 -0.06
N GLY A 222 -9.04 -6.42 0.00
CA GLY A 222 -9.56 -5.06 -0.17
C GLY A 222 -10.23 -4.88 -1.53
N SER A 223 -9.54 -5.26 -2.61
CA SER A 223 -10.07 -5.17 -3.98
C SER A 223 -11.37 -5.94 -4.19
N LEU A 224 -11.50 -7.15 -3.60
CA LEU A 224 -12.73 -7.93 -3.70
C LEU A 224 -13.91 -7.26 -3.00
N LEU A 225 -13.67 -6.61 -1.85
CA LEU A 225 -14.68 -5.89 -1.11
C LEU A 225 -15.13 -4.62 -1.85
N GLU A 226 -14.19 -3.87 -2.41
CA GLU A 226 -14.45 -2.64 -3.17
C GLU A 226 -15.18 -2.93 -4.49
N ILE A 227 -14.77 -3.97 -5.23
CA ILE A 227 -15.49 -4.43 -6.44
C ILE A 227 -16.93 -4.78 -6.11
N GLY A 228 -17.16 -5.49 -5.00
CA GLY A 228 -18.53 -5.84 -4.57
C GLY A 228 -19.40 -4.62 -4.28
N SER A 229 -18.81 -3.51 -3.84
CA SER A 229 -19.50 -2.23 -3.63
C SER A 229 -19.72 -1.47 -4.94
N ALA A 230 -18.71 -1.47 -5.81
CA ALA A 230 -18.72 -0.75 -7.10
C ALA A 230 -19.69 -1.37 -8.13
N LEU A 231 -19.89 -2.69 -8.11
CA LEU A 231 -20.86 -3.37 -8.99
C LEU A 231 -22.33 -2.98 -8.72
N LYS A 232 -22.58 -2.32 -7.59
CA LYS A 232 -23.92 -1.80 -7.24
C LYS A 232 -24.17 -0.39 -7.74
N SER A 233 -23.15 0.27 -8.26
CA SER A 233 -23.24 1.64 -8.81
C SER A 233 -23.24 1.59 -10.34
N ASP A 234 -24.11 2.40 -10.96
CA ASP A 234 -24.30 2.48 -12.41
C ASP A 234 -23.22 3.39 -13.04
N ILE A 235 -21.94 2.98 -12.90
CA ILE A 235 -20.79 3.75 -13.37
C ILE A 235 -20.39 3.26 -14.75
N GLN A 236 -20.33 4.18 -15.72
CA GLN A 236 -19.72 3.88 -17.03
C GLN A 236 -18.21 3.83 -16.89
N LEU A 237 -17.62 2.66 -17.22
CA LEU A 237 -16.19 2.41 -17.10
C LEU A 237 -15.50 2.62 -18.46
N ASP A 238 -14.47 3.46 -18.47
CA ASP A 238 -13.53 3.52 -19.58
C ASP A 238 -12.40 2.48 -19.37
N TRP A 239 -12.54 1.34 -20.03
CA TRP A 239 -11.59 0.23 -19.94
C TRP A 239 -10.20 0.59 -20.48
N VAL A 240 -10.10 1.53 -21.42
CA VAL A 240 -8.82 1.97 -21.98
C VAL A 240 -8.08 2.80 -20.93
N GLN A 241 -8.78 3.74 -20.32
CA GLN A 241 -8.25 4.57 -19.22
C GLN A 241 -7.79 3.69 -18.05
N LEU A 242 -8.62 2.76 -17.60
CA LEU A 242 -8.29 1.82 -16.53
C LEU A 242 -7.08 0.94 -16.89
N GLY A 243 -7.01 0.46 -18.14
CA GLY A 243 -5.88 -0.32 -18.63
C GLY A 243 -4.55 0.45 -18.62
N ILE A 244 -4.59 1.74 -18.96
CA ILE A 244 -3.43 2.63 -18.87
C ILE A 244 -3.00 2.79 -17.40
N GLY A 245 -3.93 3.08 -16.50
CA GLY A 245 -3.64 3.20 -15.06
C GLY A 245 -3.00 1.93 -14.49
N PHE A 246 -3.58 0.76 -14.80
CA PHE A 246 -3.03 -0.55 -14.44
C PHE A 246 -1.59 -0.73 -14.93
N ALA A 247 -1.33 -0.48 -16.22
CA ALA A 247 0.00 -0.66 -16.80
C ALA A 247 1.03 0.30 -16.19
N VAL A 248 0.65 1.57 -16.00
CA VAL A 248 1.52 2.57 -15.38
C VAL A 248 1.85 2.18 -13.94
N SER A 249 0.84 1.85 -13.12
CA SER A 249 1.07 1.45 -11.72
C SER A 249 1.90 0.17 -11.61
N ALA A 250 1.75 -0.78 -12.53
CA ALA A 250 2.55 -2.01 -12.57
C ALA A 250 4.03 -1.72 -12.90
N VAL A 251 4.29 -0.95 -13.96
CA VAL A 251 5.66 -0.62 -14.38
C VAL A 251 6.37 0.22 -13.32
N VAL A 252 5.71 1.28 -12.84
CA VAL A 252 6.27 2.15 -11.79
C VAL A 252 6.45 1.38 -10.48
N GLY A 253 5.54 0.48 -10.14
CA GLY A 253 5.65 -0.41 -8.99
C GLY A 253 6.87 -1.32 -9.05
N LEU A 254 7.19 -1.90 -10.21
CA LEU A 254 8.42 -2.68 -10.40
C LEU A 254 9.68 -1.83 -10.15
N LEU A 255 9.70 -0.60 -10.67
CA LEU A 255 10.80 0.34 -10.44
C LEU A 255 10.91 0.72 -8.96
N ALA A 256 9.78 0.93 -8.28
CA ALA A 256 9.75 1.24 -6.86
C ALA A 256 10.28 0.08 -6.00
N ILE A 257 9.91 -1.17 -6.29
CA ILE A 257 10.46 -2.36 -5.62
C ILE A 257 11.98 -2.44 -5.81
N ALA A 258 12.47 -2.21 -7.04
CA ALA A 258 13.90 -2.21 -7.33
C ALA A 258 14.64 -1.10 -6.55
N LEU A 259 14.05 0.10 -6.49
CA LEU A 259 14.57 1.24 -5.72
C LEU A 259 14.66 0.92 -4.22
N VAL A 260 13.61 0.35 -3.63
CA VAL A 260 13.61 -0.04 -2.21
C VAL A 260 14.71 -1.07 -1.94
N LYS A 261 14.82 -2.11 -2.76
CA LYS A 261 15.88 -3.12 -2.63
C LYS A 261 17.29 -2.49 -2.73
N TRP A 262 17.49 -1.52 -3.61
CA TRP A 262 18.75 -0.80 -3.73
C TRP A 262 19.07 0.07 -2.52
N LEU A 263 18.08 0.82 -1.99
CA LEU A 263 18.24 1.67 -0.81
C LEU A 263 18.53 0.84 0.45
N LEU A 264 17.91 -0.34 0.58
CA LEU A 264 18.20 -1.27 1.68
C LEU A 264 19.65 -1.73 1.69
N LYS A 265 20.22 -2.07 0.51
CA LYS A 265 21.64 -2.46 0.39
C LYS A 265 22.57 -1.33 0.80
N LYS A 266 22.16 -0.06 0.62
CA LYS A 266 22.95 1.13 0.98
C LYS A 266 22.69 1.65 2.40
N ASP A 267 21.87 0.94 3.19
CA ASP A 267 21.48 1.32 4.56
C ASP A 267 20.87 2.73 4.66
N ARG A 268 20.12 3.14 3.63
CA ARG A 268 19.51 4.48 3.51
C ARG A 268 17.99 4.49 3.73
N PHE A 269 17.48 3.53 4.48
CA PHE A 269 16.03 3.38 4.67
C PHE A 269 15.39 4.56 5.41
N LYS A 270 16.14 5.24 6.30
CA LYS A 270 15.69 6.43 7.03
C LYS A 270 15.30 7.63 6.17
N ILE A 271 15.70 7.66 4.88
CA ILE A 271 15.32 8.74 3.97
C ILE A 271 13.81 8.85 3.82
N PHE A 272 13.11 7.72 3.88
CA PHE A 272 11.64 7.68 3.85
C PHE A 272 11.01 8.32 5.08
N GLY A 273 11.63 8.16 6.26
CA GLY A 273 11.18 8.82 7.48
C GLY A 273 11.29 10.33 7.40
N PHE A 274 12.38 10.88 6.85
CA PHE A 274 12.49 12.32 6.62
C PHE A 274 11.48 12.82 5.59
N TYR A 275 11.30 12.08 4.49
CA TYR A 275 10.32 12.43 3.48
C TYR A 275 8.89 12.50 4.05
N THR A 276 8.44 11.47 4.76
CA THR A 276 7.09 11.43 5.35
C THR A 276 6.93 12.48 6.47
N ALA A 277 7.99 12.79 7.23
CA ALA A 277 7.95 13.83 8.24
C ALA A 277 7.73 15.22 7.61
N ILE A 278 8.47 15.55 6.54
CA ILE A 278 8.34 16.82 5.82
C ILE A 278 6.96 16.93 5.17
N LEU A 279 6.52 15.87 4.48
CA LEU A 279 5.21 15.85 3.84
C LEU A 279 4.08 15.97 4.86
N GLY A 280 4.16 15.23 5.97
CA GLY A 280 3.17 15.29 7.04
C GLY A 280 3.05 16.68 7.66
N ALA A 281 4.20 17.33 7.94
CA ALA A 281 4.21 18.71 8.46
C ALA A 281 3.61 19.70 7.44
N ALA A 282 3.92 19.53 6.15
CA ALA A 282 3.36 20.36 5.08
C ALA A 282 1.84 20.20 4.95
N CYS A 283 1.33 18.95 4.98
CA CYS A 283 -0.11 18.68 4.92
C CYS A 283 -0.85 19.31 6.11
N ILE A 284 -0.32 19.17 7.34
CA ILE A 284 -0.92 19.80 8.52
C ILE A 284 -0.91 21.33 8.38
N ALA A 285 0.20 21.94 7.94
CA ALA A 285 0.30 23.38 7.76
C ALA A 285 -0.71 23.91 6.73
N VAL A 286 -0.86 23.21 5.59
CA VAL A 286 -1.83 23.57 4.55
C VAL A 286 -3.25 23.38 5.07
N GLY A 287 -3.59 22.23 5.69
CA GLY A 287 -4.93 22.00 6.21
C GLY A 287 -5.34 23.00 7.29
N ILE A 288 -4.42 23.39 8.20
CA ILE A 288 -4.69 24.46 9.19
C ILE A 288 -4.91 25.80 8.47
N TYR A 289 -4.10 26.13 7.46
CA TYR A 289 -4.27 27.35 6.68
C TYR A 289 -5.65 27.40 6.02
N GLU A 290 -6.06 26.33 5.35
CA GLU A 290 -7.38 26.22 4.70
C GLU A 290 -8.53 26.32 5.71
N LEU A 291 -8.39 25.70 6.86
CA LEU A 291 -9.38 25.76 7.95
C LEU A 291 -9.56 27.19 8.48
N VAL A 292 -8.44 27.91 8.66
CA VAL A 292 -8.46 29.28 9.21
C VAL A 292 -8.94 30.31 8.18
N THR A 293 -8.56 30.14 6.90
CA THR A 293 -8.89 31.11 5.85
C THR A 293 -10.21 30.82 5.14
N GLY A 294 -10.74 29.61 5.28
CA GLY A 294 -11.90 29.13 4.52
C GLY A 294 -11.60 29.03 3.00
N THR A 295 -10.33 29.05 2.60
CA THR A 295 -9.92 29.05 1.19
C THR A 295 -9.17 27.75 0.90
N ARG A 296 -9.69 26.93 -0.02
CA ARG A 296 -9.02 25.70 -0.46
C ARG A 296 -7.93 26.02 -1.48
N ILE A 297 -6.74 25.45 -1.29
CA ILE A 297 -5.64 25.55 -2.24
C ILE A 297 -5.84 24.50 -3.32
N MET A 298 -6.03 24.92 -4.57
CA MET A 298 -6.18 24.03 -5.72
C MET A 298 -5.09 24.30 -6.75
N ILE A 299 -4.57 23.23 -7.34
CA ILE A 299 -3.66 23.32 -8.49
C ILE A 299 -4.52 23.05 -9.72
N VAL A 300 -4.72 24.08 -10.54
CA VAL A 300 -5.38 23.94 -11.85
C VAL A 300 -4.35 23.33 -12.81
N ILE A 301 -4.55 22.07 -13.21
CA ILE A 301 -3.71 21.36 -14.18
C ILE A 301 -4.36 21.43 -15.55
#